data_6ab7b713a21457f7423612e034b4ff51
#
_entry.id   6ab7b713a21457f7423612e034b4ff51
#
_cell.length_a   1.000
_cell.length_b   1.000
_cell.length_c   1.000
_cell.angle_alpha   90.00
_cell.angle_beta   90.00
_cell.angle_gamma   90.00
#
_symmetry.space_group_name_H-M   'P 1'
#
loop_
_entity.id
_entity.type
_entity.pdbx_description
1 polymer ?
#
loop_
_entity_poly.entity_id
_entity_poly.type
_entity_poly.pdbx_seq_one_letter_code
_entity_poly.pdbx_strand_id
1 'polypeptide(L)' 'MSTQMLVEVDGQKLQKLRRRRLWLIGDLAGNSGVHRNTISKLENGKGGAYPETIRRLADALGVDPTELIGE' A
#
# COMPACT_ATOMS: atom_id res chain seq x y z
N MET A 1 -12.07 -13.67 -19.11
CA MET A 1 -11.09 -13.83 -18.03
C MET A 1 -10.53 -12.49 -17.66
N SER A 2 -10.57 -12.17 -16.39
CA SER A 2 -9.96 -10.95 -15.94
C SER A 2 -8.49 -11.19 -15.61
N THR A 3 -7.63 -10.43 -16.22
CA THR A 3 -6.21 -10.48 -15.92
C THR A 3 -5.89 -9.29 -15.04
N GLN A 4 -5.39 -9.57 -13.85
CA GLN A 4 -4.97 -8.49 -12.97
C GLN A 4 -3.52 -8.16 -13.23
N MET A 5 -3.24 -6.86 -13.33
CA MET A 5 -1.88 -6.39 -13.51
C MET A 5 -1.31 -5.98 -12.16
N LEU A 6 -0.06 -6.38 -11.92
CA LEU A 6 0.68 -5.86 -10.80
C LEU A 6 1.09 -4.43 -11.12
N VAL A 7 0.80 -3.53 -10.20
CA VAL A 7 1.13 -2.11 -10.35
C VAL A 7 2.29 -1.79 -9.42
N GLU A 8 3.27 -1.09 -9.94
CA GLU A 8 4.40 -0.68 -9.11
C GLU A 8 3.94 0.31 -8.05
N VAL A 9 4.38 0.07 -6.81
CA VAL A 9 4.00 0.90 -5.67
C VAL A 9 5.19 1.73 -5.24
N ASP A 10 4.94 3.02 -4.98
CA ASP A 10 5.93 3.89 -4.37
C ASP A 10 6.00 3.56 -2.87
N GLY A 11 6.91 2.66 -2.53
CA GLY A 11 7.03 2.17 -1.16
C GLY A 11 7.44 3.25 -0.17
N GLN A 12 8.26 4.20 -0.60
CA GLN A 12 8.68 5.30 0.28
C GLN A 12 7.49 6.21 0.60
N LYS A 13 6.65 6.47 -0.38
CA LYS A 13 5.46 7.27 -0.17
C LYS A 13 4.48 6.53 0.77
N LEU A 14 4.31 5.24 0.55
CA LEU A 14 3.48 4.41 1.42
C LEU A 14 3.96 4.49 2.87
N GLN A 15 5.25 4.31 3.08
CA GLN A 15 5.82 4.37 4.42
C GLN A 15 5.64 5.76 5.04
N LYS A 16 5.87 6.80 4.27
CA LYS A 16 5.74 8.17 4.75
C LYS A 16 4.30 8.45 5.20
N LEU A 17 3.33 8.07 4.40
CA LEU A 17 1.92 8.29 4.73
C LEU A 17 1.52 7.52 5.98
N ARG A 18 2.01 6.30 6.13
CA ARG A 18 1.74 5.52 7.33
C ARG A 18 2.33 6.20 8.57
N ARG A 19 3.59 6.62 8.47
CA ARG A 19 4.28 7.25 9.62
C ARG A 19 3.66 8.59 10.01
N ARG A 20 3.12 9.31 9.05
CA ARG A 20 2.42 10.57 9.35
C ARG A 20 1.22 10.35 10.26
N ARG A 21 0.62 9.16 10.22
CA ARG A 21 -0.48 8.80 11.10
C ARG A 21 0.01 8.20 12.42
N LEU A 22 1.33 8.14 12.61
CA LEU A 22 1.95 7.50 13.78
C LEU A 22 1.54 6.03 13.88
N TRP A 23 1.37 5.37 12.74
CA TRP A 23 0.98 3.97 12.67
C TRP A 23 2.19 3.06 12.48
N LEU A 24 2.16 1.93 13.19
CA LEU A 24 3.04 0.81 12.89
C LEU A 24 2.48 0.05 11.68
N ILE A 25 3.30 -0.84 11.11
CA ILE A 25 2.84 -1.67 9.98
C ILE A 25 1.59 -2.45 10.37
N GLY A 26 1.54 -2.98 11.60
CA GLY A 26 0.37 -3.70 12.09
C GLY A 26 -0.89 -2.85 12.12
N ASP A 27 -0.75 -1.56 12.44
CA ASP A 27 -1.90 -0.66 12.44
C ASP A 27 -2.46 -0.48 11.03
N LEU A 28 -1.58 -0.29 10.06
CA LEU A 28 -2.02 -0.17 8.67
C LEU A 28 -2.64 -1.48 8.19
N ALA A 29 -2.06 -2.61 8.56
CA ALA A 29 -2.61 -3.92 8.20
C ALA A 29 -4.03 -4.06 8.74
N GLY A 30 -4.24 -3.72 10.02
CA GLY A 30 -5.55 -3.81 10.63
C GLY A 30 -6.59 -2.89 10.00
N ASN A 31 -6.18 -1.68 9.63
CA ASN A 31 -7.08 -0.69 9.06
C ASN A 31 -7.36 -0.91 7.57
N SER A 32 -6.47 -1.57 6.86
CA SER A 32 -6.60 -1.76 5.42
C SER A 32 -7.10 -3.14 5.04
N GLY A 33 -6.94 -4.11 5.92
CA GLY A 33 -7.20 -5.50 5.57
C GLY A 33 -6.11 -6.11 4.69
N VAL A 34 -4.97 -5.44 4.55
CA VAL A 34 -3.83 -5.94 3.80
C VAL A 34 -2.84 -6.56 4.77
N HIS A 35 -2.33 -7.74 4.44
CA HIS A 35 -1.42 -8.46 5.33
C HIS A 35 -0.14 -7.66 5.57
N ARG A 36 0.36 -7.72 6.83
CA ARG A 36 1.56 -6.99 7.22
C ARG A 36 2.77 -7.32 6.36
N ASN A 37 2.91 -8.57 5.94
CA ASN A 37 4.04 -8.97 5.11
C ASN A 37 3.99 -8.30 3.73
N THR A 38 2.78 -8.13 3.19
CA THR A 38 2.60 -7.43 1.93
C THR A 38 3.00 -5.97 2.07
N ILE A 39 2.55 -5.32 3.15
CA ILE A 39 2.89 -3.91 3.39
C ILE A 39 4.40 -3.76 3.53
N SER A 40 5.04 -4.65 4.31
CA SER A 40 6.48 -4.59 4.52
C SER A 40 7.24 -4.70 3.19
N LYS A 41 6.84 -5.64 2.34
CA LYS A 41 7.47 -5.80 1.04
C LYS A 41 7.31 -4.56 0.18
N LEU A 42 6.12 -3.98 0.16
CA LEU A 42 5.86 -2.78 -0.64
C LEU A 42 6.68 -1.60 -0.15
N GLU A 43 6.78 -1.42 1.16
CA GLU A 43 7.57 -0.32 1.74
C GLU A 43 9.05 -0.48 1.45
N ASN A 44 9.50 -1.71 1.27
CA ASN A 44 10.91 -2.00 0.95
C ASN A 44 11.19 -2.02 -0.56
N GLY A 45 10.20 -1.64 -1.36
CA GLY A 45 10.37 -1.56 -2.80
C GLY A 45 10.41 -2.91 -3.49
N LYS A 46 9.84 -3.94 -2.88
CA LYS A 46 9.88 -5.30 -3.43
C LYS A 46 8.54 -5.63 -4.09
N GLY A 47 8.55 -5.65 -5.41
CA GLY A 47 7.40 -6.04 -6.20
C GLY A 47 6.33 -4.96 -6.26
N GLY A 48 5.19 -5.33 -6.84
CA GLY A 48 4.04 -4.46 -6.94
C GLY A 48 2.84 -5.03 -6.21
N ALA A 49 1.71 -4.41 -6.41
CA ALA A 49 0.47 -4.85 -5.79
C ALA A 49 -0.66 -4.80 -6.82
N TYR A 50 -1.68 -5.61 -6.60
CA TYR A 50 -2.89 -5.54 -7.40
C TYR A 50 -3.67 -4.27 -7.09
N PRO A 51 -4.41 -3.75 -8.07
CA PRO A 51 -5.17 -2.52 -7.86
C PRO A 51 -6.05 -2.52 -6.61
N GLU A 52 -6.67 -3.65 -6.29
CA GLU A 52 -7.51 -3.73 -5.10
C GLU A 52 -6.70 -3.52 -3.82
N THR A 53 -5.50 -4.10 -3.76
CA THR A 53 -4.62 -3.91 -2.62
C THR A 53 -4.24 -2.44 -2.46
N ILE A 54 -3.92 -1.79 -3.57
CA ILE A 54 -3.58 -0.36 -3.55
C ILE A 54 -4.75 0.47 -3.08
N ARG A 55 -5.97 0.16 -3.53
CA ARG A 55 -7.18 0.88 -3.08
C ARG A 55 -7.40 0.72 -1.59
N ARG A 56 -7.22 -0.49 -1.07
CA ARG A 56 -7.40 -0.74 0.37
C ARG A 56 -6.41 0.06 1.20
N LEU A 57 -5.17 0.12 0.76
CA LEU A 57 -4.15 0.90 1.46
C LEU A 57 -4.46 2.39 1.38
N ALA A 58 -4.84 2.87 0.20
CA ALA A 58 -5.17 4.27 0.01
C ALA A 58 -6.39 4.68 0.85
N ASP A 59 -7.43 3.85 0.88
CA ASP A 59 -8.61 4.11 1.69
C ASP A 59 -8.26 4.22 3.16
N ALA A 60 -7.43 3.29 3.65
CA ALA A 60 -7.01 3.30 5.05
C ALA A 60 -6.22 4.57 5.38
N LEU A 61 -5.42 5.04 4.43
CA LEU A 61 -4.59 6.22 4.62
C LEU A 61 -5.31 7.54 4.28
N GLY A 62 -6.52 7.44 3.72
CA GLY A 62 -7.29 8.63 3.38
C GLY A 62 -6.72 9.41 2.21
N VAL A 63 -6.08 8.73 1.28
CA VAL A 63 -5.46 9.36 0.11
C VAL A 63 -5.99 8.74 -1.17
N ASP A 64 -5.74 9.42 -2.29
CA ASP A 64 -6.07 8.88 -3.60
C ASP A 64 -5.12 7.73 -3.93
N PRO A 65 -5.62 6.62 -4.52
CA PRO A 65 -4.74 5.50 -4.87
C PRO A 65 -3.56 5.88 -5.75
N THR A 66 -3.71 6.91 -6.60
CA THR A 66 -2.63 7.34 -7.46
C THR A 66 -1.43 7.86 -6.69
N GLU A 67 -1.62 8.28 -5.44
CA GLU A 67 -0.50 8.73 -4.62
C GLU A 67 0.43 7.59 -4.20
N LEU A 68 -0.03 6.35 -4.32
CA LEU A 68 0.76 5.18 -3.97
C LEU A 68 1.40 4.51 -5.20
N ILE A 69 1.08 4.97 -6.39
CA ILE A 69 1.60 4.37 -7.60
C ILE A 69 2.96 4.96 -7.92
N GLY A 70 3.94 4.07 -8.13
CA GLY A 70 5.28 4.48 -8.54
C GLY A 70 5.38 4.48 -10.06
N GLU A 71 6.08 5.45 -10.58
CA GLU A 71 6.32 5.52 -12.01
C GLU A 71 7.80 5.66 -12.30
#